data_531d21c27e7488faf716a66b3b1fa607
#
_entry.id   531d21c27e7488faf716a66b3b1fa607
#
_cell.length_a   1.000
_cell.length_b   1.000
_cell.length_c   1.000
_cell.angle_alpha   90.00
_cell.angle_beta   90.00
_cell.angle_gamma   90.00
#
_symmetry.space_group_name_H-M   'P 1'
#
loop_
_entity.id
_entity.type
_entity.pdbx_description
1 polymer ?
#
loop_
_entity_poly.entity_id
_entity_poly.type
_entity_poly.pdbx_seq_one_letter_code
_entity_poly.pdbx_strand_id
1 'polypeptide(L)'
;MKAKTYALDDIIVVVMRGSGFTALEKTIMDSGQPGRVVALREEFQAVMAERYKNTIEELTGCKVVAFLSQAHVEPDITIETFFIEGSIPGYGAVEITEPE
;
A
#
# COMPACT_ATOMS: atom_id res chain seq x y z
N MET A 1 1.58 15.43 -0.53
CA MET A 1 1.27 14.03 -0.21
C MET A 1 1.24 13.83 1.29
N LYS A 2 0.26 13.07 1.77
CA LYS A 2 0.20 12.65 3.17
C LYS A 2 0.27 11.13 3.23
N ALA A 3 1.16 10.61 4.04
CA ALA A 3 1.30 9.18 4.25
C ALA A 3 1.07 8.85 5.72
N LYS A 4 0.31 7.82 5.99
CA LYS A 4 0.04 7.35 7.34
C LYS A 4 0.19 5.84 7.38
N THR A 5 0.94 5.37 8.36
CA THR A 5 1.22 3.95 8.53
C THR A 5 0.48 3.41 9.74
N TYR A 6 -0.19 2.30 9.55
CA TYR A 6 -0.90 1.58 10.60
C TYR A 6 -0.24 0.23 10.76
N ALA A 7 0.09 -0.13 11.98
CA ALA A 7 0.64 -1.45 12.29
C ALA A 7 -0.33 -2.16 13.24
N LEU A 8 -0.81 -3.31 12.80
CA LEU A 8 -1.82 -4.09 13.50
C LEU A 8 -1.37 -5.55 13.55
N ASP A 9 -0.69 -5.91 14.63
CA ASP A 9 -0.23 -7.29 14.84
C ASP A 9 0.70 -7.75 13.71
N ASP A 10 0.19 -8.52 12.75
CA ASP A 10 0.96 -9.05 11.61
C ASP A 10 0.71 -8.32 10.30
N ILE A 11 0.06 -7.15 10.37
CA ILE A 11 -0.29 -6.37 9.19
C ILE A 11 0.24 -4.95 9.31
N ILE A 12 0.88 -4.47 8.25
CA ILE A 12 1.29 -3.07 8.14
C ILE A 12 0.60 -2.48 6.93
N VAL A 13 -0.13 -1.39 7.14
CA VAL A 13 -0.86 -0.69 6.07
C VAL A 13 -0.30 0.73 5.94
N VAL A 14 0.13 1.07 4.75
CA VAL A 14 0.56 2.43 4.42
C VAL A 14 -0.51 3.07 3.53
N VAL A 15 -1.12 4.14 4.02
CA VAL A 15 -2.13 4.88 3.27
C VAL A 15 -1.52 6.19 2.80
N MET A 16 -1.49 6.40 1.50
CA MET A 16 -0.96 7.63 0.90
C MET A 16 -2.11 8.39 0.25
N ARG A 17 -2.29 9.64 0.65
CA ARG A 17 -3.35 10.51 0.15
C ARG A 17 -2.74 11.73 -0.50
N GLY A 18 -3.33 12.16 -1.63
CA GLY A 18 -2.86 13.32 -2.33
C GLY A 18 -1.42 13.19 -2.76
N SER A 19 -1.04 12.00 -3.24
CA SER A 19 0.31 11.72 -3.72
C SER A 19 0.70 12.60 -4.90
N GLY A 20 -0.29 13.29 -5.47
CA GLY A 20 -0.11 14.17 -6.61
C GLY A 20 0.05 13.38 -7.90
N PHE A 21 -0.83 13.67 -8.85
CA PHE A 21 -0.62 13.16 -10.19
C PHE A 21 0.34 14.08 -10.91
N THR A 22 1.28 13.50 -11.67
CA THR A 22 2.16 14.30 -12.54
C THR A 22 1.34 14.99 -13.60
N ALA A 23 1.92 16.01 -14.27
CA ALA A 23 1.25 16.69 -15.36
C ALA A 23 0.86 15.71 -16.49
N LEU A 24 1.72 14.73 -16.76
CA LEU A 24 1.45 13.70 -17.76
C LEU A 24 0.26 12.82 -17.34
N GLU A 25 0.23 12.39 -16.08
CA GLU A 25 -0.88 11.59 -15.55
C GLU A 25 -2.20 12.35 -15.63
N LYS A 26 -2.20 13.64 -15.27
CA LYS A 26 -3.38 14.50 -15.37
C LYS A 26 -3.87 14.61 -16.79
N THR A 27 -2.96 14.75 -17.75
CA THR A 27 -3.31 14.81 -19.17
C THR A 27 -3.98 13.51 -19.62
N ILE A 28 -3.46 12.37 -19.20
CA ILE A 28 -4.04 11.05 -19.51
C ILE A 28 -5.45 10.94 -18.92
N MET A 29 -5.63 11.37 -17.67
CA MET A 29 -6.94 11.34 -17.01
C MET A 29 -7.95 12.24 -17.72
N ASP A 30 -7.52 13.46 -18.08
CA ASP A 30 -8.39 14.44 -18.76
C ASP A 30 -8.78 13.98 -20.16
N SER A 31 -7.99 13.12 -20.79
CA SER A 31 -8.32 12.53 -22.08
C SER A 31 -9.32 11.37 -21.99
N GLY A 32 -9.85 11.09 -20.79
CA GLY A 32 -10.82 10.04 -20.58
C GLY A 32 -10.24 8.65 -20.35
N GLN A 33 -8.96 8.57 -19.97
CA GLN A 33 -8.27 7.32 -19.76
C GLN A 33 -7.67 7.19 -18.34
N PRO A 34 -8.46 7.44 -17.27
CA PRO A 34 -7.92 7.35 -15.89
C PRO A 34 -7.45 5.94 -15.54
N GLY A 35 -8.00 4.91 -16.16
CA GLY A 35 -7.58 3.53 -15.92
C GLY A 35 -6.13 3.26 -16.33
N ARG A 36 -5.59 4.00 -17.29
CA ARG A 36 -4.19 3.87 -17.68
C ARG A 36 -3.23 4.35 -16.60
N VAL A 37 -3.62 5.40 -15.87
CA VAL A 37 -2.83 5.92 -14.75
C VAL A 37 -2.79 4.89 -13.61
N VAL A 38 -3.92 4.30 -13.28
CA VAL A 38 -4.01 3.25 -12.27
C VAL A 38 -3.14 2.06 -12.68
N ALA A 39 -3.24 1.61 -13.92
CA ALA A 39 -2.47 0.48 -14.42
C ALA A 39 -0.96 0.75 -14.37
N LEU A 40 -0.52 1.96 -14.73
CA LEU A 40 0.89 2.35 -14.67
C LEU A 40 1.41 2.38 -13.23
N ARG A 41 0.60 2.86 -12.31
CA ARG A 41 0.95 2.88 -10.87
C ARG A 41 1.06 1.48 -10.31
N GLU A 42 0.14 0.59 -10.65
CA GLU A 42 0.19 -0.81 -10.23
C GLU A 42 1.43 -1.51 -10.79
N GLU A 43 1.77 -1.26 -12.04
CA GLU A 43 2.96 -1.80 -12.68
C GLU A 43 4.23 -1.32 -11.98
N PHE A 44 4.31 -0.02 -11.65
CA PHE A 44 5.42 0.55 -10.90
C PHE A 44 5.53 -0.10 -9.51
N GLN A 45 4.43 -0.26 -8.80
CA GLN A 45 4.40 -0.88 -7.49
C GLN A 45 4.89 -2.33 -7.56
N ALA A 46 4.50 -3.07 -8.60
CA ALA A 46 4.97 -4.44 -8.79
C ALA A 46 6.49 -4.52 -8.97
N VAL A 47 7.05 -3.58 -9.76
CA VAL A 47 8.50 -3.49 -9.95
C VAL A 47 9.22 -3.15 -8.64
N MET A 48 8.62 -2.29 -7.82
CA MET A 48 9.23 -1.83 -6.57
C MET A 48 8.94 -2.74 -5.39
N ALA A 49 8.13 -3.78 -5.56
CA ALA A 49 7.67 -4.65 -4.47
C ALA A 49 8.81 -5.23 -3.64
N GLU A 50 9.88 -5.71 -4.27
CA GLU A 50 11.02 -6.28 -3.55
C GLU A 50 11.71 -5.25 -2.65
N ARG A 51 11.84 -4.01 -3.13
CA ARG A 51 12.42 -2.93 -2.34
C ARG A 51 11.58 -2.62 -1.12
N TYR A 52 10.27 -2.53 -1.30
CA TYR A 52 9.35 -2.23 -0.20
C TYR A 52 9.35 -3.35 0.83
N LYS A 53 9.32 -4.61 0.39
CA LYS A 53 9.40 -5.76 1.29
C LYS A 53 10.69 -5.74 2.09
N ASN A 54 11.82 -5.52 1.43
CA ASN A 54 13.11 -5.48 2.11
C ASN A 54 13.16 -4.37 3.16
N THR A 55 12.63 -3.20 2.86
CA THR A 55 12.57 -2.09 3.80
C THR A 55 11.74 -2.44 5.04
N ILE A 56 10.57 -3.04 4.83
CA ILE A 56 9.71 -3.47 5.95
C ILE A 56 10.40 -4.55 6.78
N GLU A 57 11.07 -5.49 6.15
CA GLU A 57 11.81 -6.55 6.86
C GLU A 57 12.94 -5.98 7.71
N GLU A 58 13.67 -5.00 7.20
CA GLU A 58 14.71 -4.32 7.96
C GLU A 58 14.15 -3.56 9.16
N LEU A 59 13.03 -2.85 8.96
CA LEU A 59 12.44 -2.03 10.01
C LEU A 59 11.74 -2.85 11.09
N THR A 60 11.15 -3.98 10.74
CA THR A 60 10.38 -4.79 11.68
C THR A 60 11.14 -5.98 12.24
N GLY A 61 12.19 -6.42 11.56
CA GLY A 61 12.88 -7.66 11.86
C GLY A 61 12.05 -8.91 11.53
N CYS A 62 10.94 -8.75 10.81
CA CYS A 62 10.04 -9.83 10.44
C CYS A 62 10.03 -10.01 8.93
N LYS A 63 9.82 -11.25 8.49
CA LYS A 63 9.72 -11.57 7.07
C LYS A 63 8.37 -11.13 6.52
N VAL A 64 8.36 -10.47 5.37
CA VAL A 64 7.13 -10.15 4.65
C VAL A 64 6.69 -11.37 3.84
N VAL A 65 5.50 -11.86 4.10
CA VAL A 65 4.97 -13.05 3.43
C VAL A 65 4.00 -12.71 2.31
N ALA A 66 3.45 -11.50 2.31
CA ALA A 66 2.56 -11.05 1.24
C ALA A 66 2.58 -9.52 1.16
N PHE A 67 2.38 -9.01 -0.04
CA PHE A 67 2.31 -7.58 -0.31
C PHE A 67 1.17 -7.31 -1.28
N LEU A 68 0.31 -6.36 -0.92
CA LEU A 68 -0.80 -5.93 -1.75
C LEU A 68 -0.70 -4.42 -1.94
N SER A 69 -0.97 -3.96 -3.15
CA SER A 69 -0.97 -2.54 -3.46
C SER A 69 -2.14 -2.21 -4.35
N GLN A 70 -2.85 -1.14 -4.03
CA GLN A 70 -3.96 -0.64 -4.83
C GLN A 70 -3.95 0.87 -4.87
N ALA A 71 -4.33 1.41 -6.01
CA ALA A 71 -4.45 2.84 -6.23
C ALA A 71 -5.87 3.20 -6.64
N HIS A 72 -6.34 4.34 -6.13
CA HIS A 72 -7.62 4.94 -6.48
C HIS A 72 -7.38 6.33 -7.05
N VAL A 73 -8.08 6.69 -8.09
CA VAL A 73 -7.83 7.93 -8.82
C VAL A 73 -8.50 9.14 -8.16
N GLU A 74 -9.79 9.05 -7.88
CA GLU A 74 -10.59 10.18 -7.37
C GLU A 74 -11.52 9.71 -6.27
N PRO A 75 -11.20 9.98 -4.99
CA PRO A 75 -10.01 10.69 -4.49
C PRO A 75 -8.69 9.93 -4.71
N ASP A 76 -7.59 10.68 -4.73
CA ASP A 76 -6.24 10.13 -4.92
C ASP A 76 -5.78 9.43 -3.63
N ILE A 77 -5.93 8.12 -3.59
CA ILE A 77 -5.55 7.29 -2.44
C ILE A 77 -4.81 6.07 -2.97
N THR A 78 -3.64 5.80 -2.36
CA THR A 78 -2.91 4.57 -2.61
C THR A 78 -2.74 3.84 -1.29
N ILE A 79 -2.99 2.54 -1.29
CA ILE A 79 -2.85 1.68 -0.11
C ILE A 79 -1.85 0.57 -0.43
N GLU A 80 -0.86 0.42 0.45
CA GLU A 80 0.08 -0.68 0.43
C GLU A 80 -0.06 -1.48 1.71
N THR A 81 -0.25 -2.78 1.59
CA THR A 81 -0.46 -3.66 2.73
C THR A 81 0.61 -4.75 2.73
N PHE A 82 1.29 -4.89 3.87
CA PHE A 82 2.32 -5.90 4.08
C PHE A 82 1.84 -6.86 5.16
N PHE A 83 1.88 -8.15 4.85
CA PHE A 83 1.62 -9.21 5.83
C PHE A 83 2.96 -9.76 6.26
N ILE A 84 3.23 -9.76 7.57
CA ILE A 84 4.52 -10.19 8.10
C ILE A 84 4.38 -11.50 8.89
N GLU A 85 5.48 -12.25 8.95
CA GLU A 85 5.54 -13.44 9.79
C GLU A 85 5.88 -13.00 11.23
N GLY A 86 4.99 -13.30 12.18
CA GLY A 86 5.12 -12.83 13.54
C GLY A 86 4.19 -11.67 13.84
N SER A 87 4.54 -10.88 14.83
CA SER A 87 3.76 -9.71 15.22
C SER A 87 4.67 -8.57 15.65
N ILE A 88 4.14 -7.34 15.57
CA ILE A 88 4.87 -6.14 15.98
C ILE A 88 4.54 -5.85 17.44
N PRO A 89 5.55 -5.81 18.33
CA PRO A 89 5.31 -5.50 19.74
C PRO A 89 4.70 -4.11 19.93
N GLY A 90 3.76 -4.00 20.86
CA GLY A 90 3.12 -2.73 21.21
C GLY A 90 1.94 -2.35 20.33
N TYR A 91 1.69 -3.10 19.29
CA TYR A 91 0.51 -2.91 18.42
C TYR A 91 -0.35 -4.16 18.48
N GLY A 92 -1.57 -3.99 18.93
CA GLY A 92 -2.50 -5.09 19.07
C GLY A 92 -3.66 -4.96 18.10
N ALA A 93 -4.12 -6.08 17.63
CA ALA A 93 -5.39 -6.18 16.92
C ALA A 93 -6.32 -7.06 17.71
N VAL A 94 -7.61 -6.74 17.68
CA VAL A 94 -8.62 -7.62 18.24
C VAL A 94 -9.09 -8.53 17.12
N GLU A 95 -8.84 -9.80 17.27
CA GLU A 95 -9.33 -10.81 16.34
C GLU A 95 -10.76 -11.16 16.70
N ILE A 96 -11.67 -10.94 15.77
CA ILE A 96 -13.06 -11.31 15.93
C ILE A 96 -13.32 -12.52 15.06
N THR A 97 -13.59 -13.65 15.70
CA THR A 97 -13.93 -14.87 15.01
C THR A 97 -15.44 -15.03 15.04
N GLU A 98 -16.05 -15.06 13.86
CA GLU A 98 -17.49 -15.30 13.78
C GLU A 98 -17.77 -16.78 13.98
N PRO A 99 -18.81 -17.11 14.79
CA PRO A 99 -19.21 -18.50 14.93
C PRO A 99 -19.80 -19.00 13.62
N GLU A 100 -19.36 -20.15 13.22
CA GLU A 100 -19.88 -20.84 12.03
C GLU A 100 -21.23 -21.50 12.29
#